data_039d7c39e56cf8822e12756b12f26810
#
_entry.id   039d7c39e56cf8822e12756b12f26810
#
_cell.length_a   1.000
_cell.length_b   1.000
_cell.length_c   1.000
_cell.angle_alpha   90.00
_cell.angle_beta   90.00
_cell.angle_gamma   90.00
#
_symmetry.space_group_name_H-M   'P 1'
#
loop_
_entity.id
_entity.type
_entity.pdbx_description
1 polymer ?
#
loop_
_entity_poly.entity_id
_entity_poly.type
_entity_poly.pdbx_seq_one_letter_code
_entity_poly.pdbx_strand_id
1 'polypeptide(L)'
;MAKAFSEEEKELIKTKIMETALDLFHDKGTKALSIQELTRRVGIAQGSFYNFWKDKDALVLDVMRYRSKQKLEIVEQRFDESLKDPVGFLTQIIYVNSMDLMKKGEEQPVYSQSFAILSRADLEAENRVGVVYRDFIEKLAAYWKEHGVVKEVDVQGLVNVFTGSFVLFANAVQFDREYFEKIFRIFIENTVSEFIQR
;
A
#
# COMPACT_ATOMS: atom_id res chain seq x y z
N MET A 1 -9.78 31.94 -20.90
CA MET A 1 -8.61 31.17 -20.44
C MET A 1 -9.01 30.39 -19.20
N ALA A 2 -8.80 29.09 -19.16
CA ALA A 2 -9.06 28.34 -17.95
C ALA A 2 -8.08 28.81 -16.86
N LYS A 3 -8.60 29.18 -15.69
CA LYS A 3 -7.81 29.59 -14.53
C LYS A 3 -6.92 28.42 -14.11
N ALA A 4 -5.61 28.62 -14.02
CA ALA A 4 -4.71 27.60 -13.48
C ALA A 4 -5.05 27.37 -11.99
N PHE A 5 -5.15 26.13 -11.57
CA PHE A 5 -5.37 25.77 -10.18
C PHE A 5 -4.16 26.18 -9.32
N SER A 6 -4.40 26.72 -8.12
CA SER A 6 -3.35 26.87 -7.10
C SER A 6 -2.85 25.48 -6.64
N GLU A 7 -1.70 25.41 -5.98
CA GLU A 7 -1.17 24.13 -5.47
C GLU A 7 -2.14 23.52 -4.44
N GLU A 8 -2.75 24.33 -3.57
CA GLU A 8 -3.77 23.86 -2.63
C GLU A 8 -5.02 23.31 -3.33
N GLU A 9 -5.49 24.01 -4.39
CA GLU A 9 -6.61 23.54 -5.21
C GLU A 9 -6.26 22.22 -5.92
N LYS A 10 -5.01 22.05 -6.38
CA LYS A 10 -4.54 20.81 -7.01
C LYS A 10 -4.56 19.65 -6.04
N GLU A 11 -4.02 19.81 -4.83
CA GLU A 11 -4.01 18.75 -3.81
C GLU A 11 -5.43 18.36 -3.40
N LEU A 12 -6.33 19.33 -3.21
CA LEU A 12 -7.73 19.06 -2.90
C LEU A 12 -8.43 18.28 -4.02
N ILE A 13 -8.22 18.70 -5.28
CA ILE A 13 -8.78 18.01 -6.45
C ILE A 13 -8.20 16.60 -6.57
N LYS A 14 -6.89 16.45 -6.38
CA LYS A 14 -6.20 15.15 -6.43
C LYS A 14 -6.80 14.17 -5.40
N THR A 15 -6.95 14.60 -4.16
CA THR A 15 -7.58 13.81 -3.09
C THR A 15 -9.00 13.43 -3.45
N LYS A 16 -9.81 14.39 -3.90
CA LYS A 16 -11.20 14.14 -4.31
C LYS A 16 -11.31 13.14 -5.46
N ILE A 17 -10.39 13.20 -6.43
CA ILE A 17 -10.32 12.22 -7.52
C ILE A 17 -10.02 10.82 -6.96
N MET A 18 -9.03 10.69 -6.06
CA MET A 18 -8.64 9.41 -5.46
C MET A 18 -9.78 8.80 -4.64
N GLU A 19 -10.47 9.57 -3.82
CA GLU A 19 -11.62 9.12 -3.04
C GLU A 19 -12.79 8.68 -3.94
N THR A 20 -13.13 9.48 -4.96
CA THR A 20 -14.17 9.12 -5.94
C THR A 20 -13.78 7.87 -6.73
N ALA A 21 -12.49 7.69 -7.04
CA ALA A 21 -11.99 6.49 -7.70
C ALA A 21 -12.11 5.26 -6.79
N LEU A 22 -11.83 5.38 -5.49
CA LEU A 22 -12.04 4.29 -4.52
C LEU A 22 -13.49 3.80 -4.51
N ASP A 23 -14.46 4.72 -4.45
CA ASP A 23 -15.89 4.37 -4.48
C ASP A 23 -16.25 3.65 -5.78
N LEU A 24 -15.77 4.17 -6.91
CA LEU A 24 -16.01 3.53 -8.21
C LEU A 24 -15.34 2.17 -8.36
N PHE A 25 -14.17 1.98 -7.73
CA PHE A 25 -13.48 0.70 -7.70
C PHE A 25 -14.28 -0.35 -6.93
N HIS A 26 -14.86 0.02 -5.79
CA HIS A 26 -15.70 -0.89 -5.02
C HIS A 26 -16.93 -1.33 -5.83
N ASP A 27 -17.55 -0.41 -6.55
CA ASP A 27 -18.80 -0.69 -7.27
C ASP A 27 -18.59 -1.50 -8.57
N LYS A 28 -17.54 -1.20 -9.35
CA LYS A 28 -17.45 -1.64 -10.76
C LYS A 28 -16.10 -2.25 -11.17
N GLY A 29 -15.09 -2.22 -10.29
CA GLY A 29 -13.72 -2.62 -10.62
C GLY A 29 -12.95 -1.60 -11.48
N THR A 30 -11.63 -1.77 -11.60
CA THR A 30 -10.75 -0.80 -12.29
C THR A 30 -10.98 -0.76 -13.80
N LYS A 31 -11.41 -1.90 -14.42
CA LYS A 31 -11.68 -1.94 -15.87
C LYS A 31 -12.84 -1.05 -16.26
N ALA A 32 -13.85 -0.96 -15.42
CA ALA A 32 -15.04 -0.14 -15.66
C ALA A 32 -14.85 1.33 -15.27
N LEU A 33 -13.72 1.70 -14.65
CA LEU A 33 -13.42 3.09 -14.35
C LEU A 33 -13.23 3.88 -15.65
N SER A 34 -14.13 4.82 -15.91
CA SER A 34 -14.02 5.80 -16.99
C SER A 34 -13.46 7.10 -16.44
N ILE A 35 -12.38 7.61 -17.06
CA ILE A 35 -11.83 8.94 -16.73
C ILE A 35 -12.91 10.01 -16.90
N GLN A 36 -13.76 9.89 -17.92
CA GLN A 36 -14.88 10.80 -18.16
C GLN A 36 -15.90 10.79 -17.01
N GLU A 37 -16.31 9.62 -16.52
CA GLU A 37 -17.22 9.52 -15.39
C GLU A 37 -16.60 10.07 -14.11
N LEU A 38 -15.33 9.72 -13.84
CA LEU A 38 -14.59 10.18 -12.68
C LEU A 38 -14.51 11.71 -12.64
N THR A 39 -14.03 12.32 -13.72
CA THR A 39 -13.88 13.79 -13.80
C THR A 39 -15.21 14.52 -13.74
N ARG A 40 -16.28 13.95 -14.32
CA ARG A 40 -17.65 14.46 -14.21
C ARG A 40 -18.13 14.45 -12.75
N ARG A 41 -17.88 13.36 -11.99
CA ARG A 41 -18.28 13.28 -10.57
C ARG A 41 -17.52 14.28 -9.69
N VAL A 42 -16.25 14.51 -10.00
CA VAL A 42 -15.41 15.47 -9.29
C VAL A 42 -15.72 16.92 -9.66
N GLY A 43 -16.32 17.14 -10.85
CA GLY A 43 -16.69 18.47 -11.35
C GLY A 43 -15.57 19.18 -12.08
N ILE A 44 -14.66 18.45 -12.74
CA ILE A 44 -13.55 18.99 -13.55
C ILE A 44 -13.66 18.56 -15.01
N ALA A 45 -12.99 19.28 -15.91
CA ALA A 45 -12.88 18.87 -17.31
C ALA A 45 -12.05 17.60 -17.45
N GLN A 46 -12.40 16.71 -18.39
CA GLN A 46 -11.69 15.45 -18.62
C GLN A 46 -10.19 15.67 -18.90
N GLY A 47 -9.82 16.70 -19.64
CA GLY A 47 -8.43 17.05 -19.90
C GLY A 47 -7.64 17.43 -18.66
N SER A 48 -8.30 17.94 -17.61
CA SER A 48 -7.64 18.28 -16.34
C SER A 48 -7.12 17.05 -15.57
N PHE A 49 -7.61 15.85 -15.85
CA PHE A 49 -7.10 14.60 -15.30
C PHE A 49 -5.60 14.43 -15.59
N TYR A 50 -5.18 14.73 -16.81
CA TYR A 50 -3.81 14.55 -17.27
C TYR A 50 -2.81 15.55 -16.66
N ASN A 51 -3.28 16.52 -15.90
CA ASN A 51 -2.41 17.36 -15.05
C ASN A 51 -1.95 16.61 -13.78
N PHE A 52 -2.60 15.51 -13.40
CA PHE A 52 -2.34 14.74 -12.19
C PHE A 52 -1.73 13.37 -12.48
N TRP A 53 -2.24 12.67 -13.50
CA TRP A 53 -1.79 11.31 -13.86
C TRP A 53 -1.67 11.17 -15.37
N LYS A 54 -0.60 10.52 -15.81
CA LYS A 54 -0.36 10.23 -17.24
C LYS A 54 -1.43 9.30 -17.84
N ASP A 55 -1.95 8.38 -17.03
CA ASP A 55 -2.94 7.39 -17.43
C ASP A 55 -3.74 6.85 -16.22
N LYS A 56 -4.64 5.94 -16.48
CA LYS A 56 -5.48 5.30 -15.47
C LYS A 56 -4.68 4.39 -14.53
N ASP A 57 -3.64 3.71 -15.03
CA ASP A 57 -2.81 2.82 -14.22
C ASP A 57 -2.03 3.63 -13.16
N ALA A 58 -1.53 4.81 -13.52
CA ALA A 58 -0.89 5.73 -12.58
C ALA A 58 -1.87 6.19 -11.47
N LEU A 59 -3.13 6.48 -11.81
CA LEU A 59 -4.16 6.77 -10.80
C LEU A 59 -4.39 5.55 -9.89
N VAL A 60 -4.52 4.34 -10.45
CA VAL A 60 -4.74 3.11 -9.66
C VAL A 60 -3.62 2.92 -8.64
N LEU A 61 -2.36 3.11 -9.03
CA LEU A 61 -1.21 3.03 -8.14
C LEU A 61 -1.30 4.07 -7.00
N ASP A 62 -1.61 5.31 -7.32
CA ASP A 62 -1.75 6.36 -6.30
C ASP A 62 -2.93 6.12 -5.35
N VAL A 63 -4.05 5.62 -5.85
CA VAL A 63 -5.20 5.22 -5.01
C VAL A 63 -4.83 4.08 -4.06
N MET A 64 -4.08 3.08 -4.52
CA MET A 64 -3.60 1.99 -3.67
C MET A 64 -2.64 2.48 -2.58
N ARG A 65 -1.73 3.40 -2.93
CA ARG A 65 -0.83 4.04 -1.96
C ARG A 65 -1.60 4.85 -0.92
N TYR A 66 -2.52 5.70 -1.37
CA TYR A 66 -3.37 6.50 -0.50
C TYR A 66 -4.11 5.62 0.51
N ARG A 67 -4.69 4.52 0.05
CA ARG A 67 -5.39 3.57 0.92
C ARG A 67 -4.46 2.85 1.89
N SER A 68 -3.27 2.45 1.44
CA SER A 68 -2.26 1.83 2.31
C SER A 68 -1.81 2.80 3.39
N LYS A 69 -1.56 4.07 3.04
CA LYS A 69 -1.19 5.11 4.00
C LYS A 69 -2.25 5.30 5.08
N GLN A 70 -3.53 5.43 4.71
CA GLN A 70 -4.62 5.53 5.68
C GLN A 70 -4.67 4.34 6.67
N LYS A 71 -4.44 3.12 6.18
CA LYS A 71 -4.38 1.94 7.05
C LYS A 71 -3.19 1.99 8.00
N LEU A 72 -2.02 2.42 7.54
CA LEU A 72 -0.83 2.54 8.36
C LEU A 72 -0.97 3.63 9.42
N GLU A 73 -1.62 4.75 9.12
CA GLU A 73 -1.94 5.81 10.10
C GLU A 73 -2.80 5.29 11.26
N ILE A 74 -3.70 4.33 11.00
CA ILE A 74 -4.46 3.65 12.08
C ILE A 74 -3.54 2.78 12.93
N VAL A 75 -2.57 2.11 12.32
CA VAL A 75 -1.58 1.29 13.03
C VAL A 75 -0.63 2.16 13.85
N GLU A 76 -0.25 3.33 13.35
CA GLU A 76 0.61 4.28 14.08
C GLU A 76 0.03 4.67 15.44
N GLN A 77 -1.31 4.74 15.57
CA GLN A 77 -1.99 5.02 16.84
C GLN A 77 -1.86 3.90 17.89
N ARG A 78 -1.29 2.75 17.50
CA ARG A 78 -1.12 1.55 18.32
C ARG A 78 0.35 1.17 18.50
N PHE A 79 1.27 2.08 18.31
CA PHE A 79 2.71 1.83 18.45
C PHE A 79 3.11 1.41 19.88
N ASP A 80 2.36 1.81 20.89
CA ASP A 80 2.57 1.39 22.28
C ASP A 80 2.44 -0.14 22.45
N GLU A 81 1.57 -0.80 21.68
CA GLU A 81 1.43 -2.26 21.70
C GLU A 81 2.72 -2.98 21.23
N SER A 82 3.53 -2.31 20.40
CA SER A 82 4.77 -2.88 19.85
C SER A 82 5.92 -2.94 20.83
N LEU A 83 5.85 -2.19 21.95
CA LEU A 83 6.97 -2.08 22.91
C LEU A 83 7.30 -3.39 23.62
N LYS A 84 6.32 -4.28 23.79
CA LYS A 84 6.51 -5.59 24.43
C LYS A 84 7.20 -6.59 23.52
N ASP A 85 6.83 -6.57 22.24
CA ASP A 85 7.35 -7.47 21.22
C ASP A 85 7.39 -6.79 19.84
N PRO A 86 8.45 -6.01 19.55
CA PRO A 86 8.60 -5.31 18.27
C PRO A 86 8.52 -6.22 17.05
N VAL A 87 9.16 -7.38 17.10
CA VAL A 87 9.16 -8.36 16.00
C VAL A 87 7.77 -8.95 15.80
N GLY A 88 7.14 -9.43 16.87
CA GLY A 88 5.80 -10.01 16.81
C GLY A 88 4.76 -9.00 16.34
N PHE A 89 4.83 -7.75 16.81
CA PHE A 89 3.93 -6.69 16.36
C PHE A 89 4.04 -6.45 14.85
N LEU A 90 5.25 -6.22 14.33
CA LEU A 90 5.43 -5.96 12.90
C LEU A 90 5.09 -7.19 12.05
N THR A 91 5.46 -8.39 12.49
CA THR A 91 5.06 -9.65 11.86
C THR A 91 3.55 -9.76 11.72
N GLN A 92 2.82 -9.47 12.79
CA GLN A 92 1.36 -9.52 12.79
C GLN A 92 0.74 -8.49 11.86
N ILE A 93 1.26 -7.26 11.84
CA ILE A 93 0.78 -6.20 10.92
C ILE A 93 0.97 -6.62 9.46
N ILE A 94 2.15 -7.12 9.09
CA ILE A 94 2.43 -7.57 7.72
C ILE A 94 1.52 -8.74 7.35
N TYR A 95 1.41 -9.74 8.24
CA TYR A 95 0.61 -10.94 8.01
C TYR A 95 -0.86 -10.60 7.79
N VAL A 96 -1.48 -9.89 8.74
CA VAL A 96 -2.92 -9.56 8.68
C VAL A 96 -3.25 -8.71 7.46
N ASN A 97 -2.42 -7.68 7.15
CA ASN A 97 -2.64 -6.84 5.98
C ASN A 97 -2.51 -7.64 4.68
N SER A 98 -1.54 -8.55 4.59
CA SER A 98 -1.33 -9.37 3.39
C SER A 98 -2.47 -10.37 3.18
N MET A 99 -2.93 -11.03 4.24
CA MET A 99 -4.05 -11.97 4.18
C MET A 99 -5.37 -11.26 3.83
N ASP A 100 -5.62 -10.05 4.37
CA ASP A 100 -6.77 -9.22 4.01
C ASP A 100 -6.74 -8.83 2.52
N LEU A 101 -5.56 -8.41 2.01
CA LEU A 101 -5.38 -8.06 0.61
C LEU A 101 -5.53 -9.27 -0.32
N MET A 102 -5.02 -10.43 0.06
CA MET A 102 -5.16 -11.68 -0.69
C MET A 102 -6.63 -12.07 -0.80
N LYS A 103 -7.37 -12.07 0.32
CA LYS A 103 -8.81 -12.35 0.34
C LYS A 103 -9.58 -11.36 -0.55
N LYS A 104 -9.29 -10.07 -0.47
CA LYS A 104 -9.88 -9.04 -1.34
C LYS A 104 -9.53 -9.26 -2.81
N GLY A 105 -8.31 -9.71 -3.11
CA GLY A 105 -7.90 -10.09 -4.47
C GLY A 105 -8.72 -11.22 -5.06
N GLU A 106 -9.11 -12.20 -4.24
CA GLU A 106 -9.98 -13.30 -4.65
C GLU A 106 -11.45 -12.85 -4.82
N GLU A 107 -11.95 -12.03 -3.91
CA GLU A 107 -13.37 -11.61 -3.87
C GLU A 107 -13.70 -10.46 -4.85
N GLN A 108 -12.74 -9.58 -5.11
CA GLN A 108 -12.98 -8.33 -5.82
C GLN A 108 -11.96 -8.14 -6.98
N PRO A 109 -12.44 -8.16 -8.24
CA PRO A 109 -11.58 -8.02 -9.44
C PRO A 109 -10.69 -6.77 -9.44
N VAL A 110 -11.09 -5.72 -8.73
CA VAL A 110 -10.30 -4.48 -8.61
C VAL A 110 -8.94 -4.73 -7.98
N TYR A 111 -8.88 -5.53 -6.91
CA TYR A 111 -7.61 -5.79 -6.21
C TYR A 111 -6.69 -6.68 -7.05
N SER A 112 -7.21 -7.74 -7.67
CA SER A 112 -6.39 -8.59 -8.55
C SER A 112 -5.84 -7.83 -9.76
N GLN A 113 -6.61 -6.89 -10.33
CA GLN A 113 -6.14 -6.03 -11.41
C GLN A 113 -5.07 -5.04 -10.94
N SER A 114 -5.25 -4.46 -9.74
CA SER A 114 -4.25 -3.56 -9.13
C SER A 114 -2.95 -4.31 -8.83
N PHE A 115 -3.03 -5.56 -8.37
CA PHE A 115 -1.84 -6.40 -8.15
C PHE A 115 -1.11 -6.69 -9.46
N ALA A 116 -1.83 -6.93 -10.55
CA ALA A 116 -1.22 -7.10 -11.88
C ALA A 116 -0.48 -5.83 -12.36
N ILE A 117 -0.97 -4.64 -12.04
CA ILE A 117 -0.26 -3.38 -12.32
C ILE A 117 0.99 -3.27 -11.45
N LEU A 118 0.89 -3.54 -10.15
CA LEU A 118 2.00 -3.46 -9.19
C LEU A 118 3.09 -4.50 -9.46
N SER A 119 2.75 -5.64 -10.06
CA SER A 119 3.70 -6.74 -10.35
C SER A 119 4.49 -6.53 -11.64
N ARG A 120 4.26 -5.46 -12.41
CA ARG A 120 5.01 -5.19 -13.63
C ARG A 120 6.47 -4.88 -13.33
N ALA A 121 7.37 -5.48 -14.10
CA ALA A 121 8.82 -5.34 -13.88
C ALA A 121 9.38 -3.95 -14.21
N ASP A 122 8.64 -3.15 -14.97
CA ASP A 122 9.01 -1.81 -15.46
C ASP A 122 8.59 -0.66 -14.52
N LEU A 123 8.11 -0.96 -13.31
CA LEU A 123 7.79 0.09 -12.35
C LEU A 123 9.03 0.88 -11.95
N GLU A 124 8.95 2.20 -12.10
CA GLU A 124 9.93 3.15 -11.57
C GLU A 124 10.12 2.93 -10.05
N ALA A 125 11.31 3.22 -9.54
CA ALA A 125 11.67 2.93 -8.14
C ALA A 125 10.66 3.49 -7.13
N GLU A 126 10.15 4.69 -7.39
CA GLU A 126 9.14 5.40 -6.59
C GLU A 126 7.75 4.73 -6.63
N ASN A 127 7.50 3.89 -7.62
CA ASN A 127 6.24 3.16 -7.80
C ASN A 127 6.27 1.74 -7.21
N ARG A 128 7.39 1.31 -6.63
CA ARG A 128 7.50 0.00 -6.00
C ARG A 128 6.69 -0.08 -4.72
N VAL A 129 6.13 -1.25 -4.46
CA VAL A 129 5.28 -1.53 -3.29
C VAL A 129 5.95 -1.12 -1.98
N GLY A 130 7.23 -1.43 -1.81
CA GLY A 130 7.96 -1.18 -0.56
C GLY A 130 8.09 0.30 -0.18
N VAL A 131 8.06 1.22 -1.15
CA VAL A 131 8.22 2.67 -0.87
C VAL A 131 7.10 3.21 0.00
N VAL A 132 5.88 2.67 -0.16
CA VAL A 132 4.70 3.09 0.63
C VAL A 132 4.90 2.87 2.13
N TYR A 133 5.70 1.88 2.49
CA TYR A 133 5.90 1.47 3.89
C TYR A 133 7.10 2.13 4.56
N ARG A 134 7.96 2.85 3.80
CA ARG A 134 9.18 3.45 4.33
C ARG A 134 8.92 4.41 5.49
N ASP A 135 8.06 5.41 5.28
CA ASP A 135 7.72 6.42 6.31
C ASP A 135 7.19 5.76 7.58
N PHE A 136 6.33 4.75 7.44
CA PHE A 136 5.79 3.99 8.56
C PHE A 136 6.89 3.27 9.33
N ILE A 137 7.81 2.58 8.63
CA ILE A 137 8.91 1.85 9.25
C ILE A 137 9.88 2.82 9.95
N GLU A 138 10.18 3.96 9.34
CA GLU A 138 11.04 4.99 9.92
C GLU A 138 10.46 5.54 11.22
N LYS A 139 9.16 5.86 11.23
CA LYS A 139 8.45 6.30 12.44
C LYS A 139 8.45 5.24 13.53
N LEU A 140 8.15 3.99 13.16
CA LEU A 140 8.13 2.88 14.10
C LEU A 140 9.53 2.60 14.70
N ALA A 141 10.57 2.62 13.86
CA ALA A 141 11.95 2.46 14.30
C ALA A 141 12.39 3.59 15.24
N ALA A 142 12.02 4.84 14.94
CA ALA A 142 12.29 5.98 15.81
C ALA A 142 11.58 5.82 17.17
N TYR A 143 10.30 5.42 17.16
CA TYR A 143 9.53 5.16 18.36
C TYR A 143 10.15 4.07 19.24
N TRP A 144 10.58 2.95 18.65
CA TRP A 144 11.25 1.88 19.38
C TRP A 144 12.60 2.31 20.00
N LYS A 145 13.38 3.10 19.26
CA LYS A 145 14.66 3.66 19.77
C LYS A 145 14.44 4.61 20.94
N GLU A 146 13.45 5.49 20.84
CA GLU A 146 13.08 6.43 21.91
C GLU A 146 12.71 5.69 23.21
N HIS A 147 12.03 4.54 23.10
CA HIS A 147 11.63 3.72 24.24
C HIS A 147 12.66 2.65 24.64
N GLY A 148 13.82 2.60 23.97
CA GLY A 148 14.91 1.71 24.32
C GLY A 148 14.64 0.21 24.15
N VAL A 149 13.64 -0.18 23.33
CA VAL A 149 13.26 -1.58 23.12
C VAL A 149 14.01 -2.27 21.99
N VAL A 150 14.68 -1.48 21.11
CA VAL A 150 15.56 -1.98 20.05
C VAL A 150 16.85 -1.17 19.99
N LYS A 151 17.95 -1.80 19.60
CA LYS A 151 19.26 -1.14 19.39
C LYS A 151 19.37 -0.58 17.98
N GLU A 152 19.03 -1.39 17.00
CA GLU A 152 19.14 -1.03 15.57
C GLU A 152 18.00 -1.63 14.76
N VAL A 153 17.61 -0.90 13.72
CA VAL A 153 16.62 -1.34 12.74
C VAL A 153 17.16 -1.07 11.34
N ASP A 154 17.27 -2.10 10.53
CA ASP A 154 17.50 -1.94 9.09
C ASP A 154 16.18 -1.61 8.39
N VAL A 155 15.93 -0.32 8.22
CA VAL A 155 14.73 0.20 7.55
C VAL A 155 14.62 -0.33 6.12
N GLN A 156 15.73 -0.38 5.36
CA GLN A 156 15.69 -0.87 3.98
C GLN A 156 15.41 -2.37 3.92
N GLY A 157 15.99 -3.13 4.85
CA GLY A 157 15.66 -4.55 5.02
C GLY A 157 14.18 -4.77 5.26
N LEU A 158 13.57 -4.04 6.20
CA LEU A 158 12.14 -4.13 6.48
C LEU A 158 11.26 -3.68 5.31
N VAL A 159 11.63 -2.63 4.56
CA VAL A 159 10.94 -2.25 3.32
C VAL A 159 10.93 -3.42 2.32
N ASN A 160 12.03 -4.15 2.22
CA ASN A 160 12.11 -5.33 1.35
C ASN A 160 11.28 -6.51 1.89
N VAL A 161 11.08 -6.63 3.20
CA VAL A 161 10.14 -7.63 3.77
C VAL A 161 8.71 -7.38 3.29
N PHE A 162 8.24 -6.12 3.29
CA PHE A 162 6.93 -5.77 2.72
C PHE A 162 6.84 -6.11 1.23
N THR A 163 7.89 -5.80 0.46
CA THR A 163 7.95 -6.14 -0.96
C THR A 163 7.91 -7.66 -1.18
N GLY A 164 8.72 -8.42 -0.43
CA GLY A 164 8.74 -9.88 -0.49
C GLY A 164 7.40 -10.50 -0.11
N SER A 165 6.76 -9.96 0.93
CA SER A 165 5.41 -10.38 1.34
C SER A 165 4.39 -10.17 0.23
N PHE A 166 4.44 -9.01 -0.46
CA PHE A 166 3.58 -8.74 -1.62
C PHE A 166 3.82 -9.75 -2.75
N VAL A 167 5.09 -10.01 -3.10
CA VAL A 167 5.45 -10.96 -4.16
C VAL A 167 4.93 -12.36 -3.83
N LEU A 168 5.07 -12.81 -2.58
CA LEU A 168 4.59 -14.12 -2.16
C LEU A 168 3.07 -14.23 -2.24
N PHE A 169 2.32 -13.30 -1.65
CA PHE A 169 0.87 -13.42 -1.68
C PHE A 169 0.27 -13.18 -3.07
N ALA A 170 0.87 -12.33 -3.90
CA ALA A 170 0.44 -12.13 -5.29
C ALA A 170 0.62 -13.39 -6.15
N ASN A 171 1.51 -14.30 -5.73
CA ASN A 171 1.77 -15.58 -6.37
C ASN A 171 1.26 -16.79 -5.54
N ALA A 172 0.39 -16.57 -4.58
CA ALA A 172 -0.11 -17.62 -3.68
C ALA A 172 -0.72 -18.83 -4.43
N VAL A 173 -1.29 -18.60 -5.61
CA VAL A 173 -1.83 -19.66 -6.49
C VAL A 173 -0.81 -20.71 -6.91
N GLN A 174 0.50 -20.43 -6.80
CA GLN A 174 1.57 -21.37 -7.14
C GLN A 174 1.93 -22.32 -5.98
N PHE A 175 1.35 -22.13 -4.82
CA PHE A 175 1.58 -22.94 -3.63
C PHE A 175 0.38 -23.83 -3.33
N ASP A 176 0.64 -24.97 -2.70
CA ASP A 176 -0.43 -25.74 -2.08
C ASP A 176 -1.11 -24.87 -1.02
N ARG A 177 -2.42 -24.74 -1.11
CA ARG A 177 -3.21 -23.84 -0.24
C ARG A 177 -3.01 -24.15 1.25
N GLU A 178 -2.90 -25.44 1.59
CA GLU A 178 -2.68 -25.90 2.96
C GLU A 178 -1.35 -25.41 3.56
N TYR A 179 -0.32 -25.27 2.72
CA TYR A 179 1.03 -24.88 3.17
C TYR A 179 1.30 -23.39 3.06
N PHE A 180 0.57 -22.66 2.21
CA PHE A 180 0.85 -21.26 1.94
C PHE A 180 0.89 -20.39 3.20
N GLU A 181 -0.14 -20.46 4.04
CA GLU A 181 -0.22 -19.65 5.27
C GLU A 181 0.94 -19.90 6.22
N LYS A 182 1.34 -21.18 6.37
CA LYS A 182 2.47 -21.58 7.22
C LYS A 182 3.79 -21.03 6.67
N ILE A 183 4.03 -21.22 5.37
CA ILE A 183 5.25 -20.72 4.69
C ILE A 183 5.30 -19.20 4.78
N PHE A 184 4.21 -18.52 4.52
CA PHE A 184 4.11 -17.08 4.53
C PHE A 184 4.38 -16.50 5.92
N ARG A 185 3.82 -17.09 6.98
CA ARG A 185 4.08 -16.68 8.36
C ARG A 185 5.54 -16.87 8.74
N ILE A 186 6.14 -18.03 8.43
CA ILE A 186 7.54 -18.33 8.69
C ILE A 186 8.46 -17.33 7.94
N PHE A 187 8.13 -17.03 6.69
CA PHE A 187 8.88 -16.04 5.91
C PHE A 187 8.88 -14.67 6.60
N ILE A 188 7.70 -14.14 6.97
CA ILE A 188 7.60 -12.82 7.59
C ILE A 188 8.35 -12.79 8.92
N GLU A 189 8.07 -13.75 9.82
CA GLU A 189 8.64 -13.79 11.16
C GLU A 189 10.17 -13.82 11.13
N ASN A 190 10.76 -14.71 10.35
CA ASN A 190 12.22 -14.83 10.26
C ASN A 190 12.84 -13.61 9.58
N THR A 191 12.25 -13.08 8.51
CA THR A 191 12.82 -11.91 7.82
C THR A 191 12.67 -10.63 8.64
N VAL A 192 11.56 -10.43 9.37
CA VAL A 192 11.40 -9.29 10.28
C VAL A 192 12.42 -9.36 11.42
N SER A 193 12.61 -10.56 12.01
CA SER A 193 13.55 -10.73 13.12
C SER A 193 15.00 -10.45 12.73
N GLU A 194 15.37 -10.73 11.47
CA GLU A 194 16.73 -10.50 10.96
C GLU A 194 17.09 -9.00 10.92
N PHE A 195 16.14 -8.13 10.67
CA PHE A 195 16.35 -6.68 10.48
C PHE A 195 16.08 -5.84 11.74
N ILE A 196 15.78 -6.48 12.88
CA ILE A 196 15.53 -5.80 14.17
C ILE A 196 16.49 -6.36 15.24
N GLN A 197 17.46 -5.55 15.67
CA GLN A 197 18.38 -5.91 16.75
C GLN A 197 17.83 -5.40 18.09
N ARG A 198 17.64 -6.30 19.04
CA ARG A 198 17.17 -6.01 20.41
C ARG A 198 18.32 -5.66 21.35
#